data_679400e76e038f9f0db52da89653ecb1
#
_entry.id   679400e76e038f9f0db52da89653ecb1
#
_cell.length_a   1.000
_cell.length_b   1.000
_cell.length_c   1.000
_cell.angle_alpha   90.00
_cell.angle_beta   90.00
_cell.angle_gamma   90.00
#
_symmetry.space_group_name_H-M   'P 1'
#
loop_
_entity.id
_entity.type
_entity.pdbx_description
1 polymer ?
#
loop_
_entity_poly.entity_id
_entity_poly.type
_entity_poly.pdbx_seq_one_letter_code
_entity_poly.pdbx_strand_id
1 'polypeptide(L)'
;MIFLRNLLRAPMRTLMTVLGIAAGVALFAAVSAITADLRQQIAGAIDTYHFDVVVHERRAPSPFSSRVTTPQMQALAQEFGAAVAPMVIGTLNEKWNPYAMVLGVEPAFAQRMALVAGRPMAAAAGEALLGELAAQRLGLQPGARITLGDKNHLVSGIFRTGSRMFDGAVMIDIAPAQALFAPDGSAGHYTLALLRTGDRADTVRTMAAVHRHHPALRAIPATEFAGALRLFRVVDAFVGTIAVVALVGTVLVVTNTLLMAVAERTREIGILMAVGWTPWLVLRMLLAESVLLCLAGAALGNLLGVALLHAVNGMESVGFGWIPVSLPLPLVASSFALTLLIALLALAWPAAVLWRMQPLAALRHE
;
A
#
# COMPACT_ATOMS: atom_id res chain seq x y z
N MET A 1 17.00 -37.15 -3.58
CA MET A 1 18.39 -36.67 -3.76
C MET A 1 18.81 -36.40 -5.22
N ILE A 2 18.15 -37.02 -6.22
CA ILE A 2 18.45 -36.80 -7.65
C ILE A 2 18.24 -35.34 -8.08
N PHE A 3 17.19 -34.67 -7.58
CA PHE A 3 16.80 -33.29 -7.94
C PHE A 3 17.88 -32.25 -7.58
N LEU A 4 18.44 -32.28 -6.34
CA LEU A 4 19.49 -31.36 -5.91
C LEU A 4 20.75 -31.50 -6.74
N ARG A 5 21.11 -32.74 -7.07
CA ARG A 5 22.29 -33.04 -7.90
C ARG A 5 22.14 -32.50 -9.33
N ASN A 6 20.90 -32.44 -9.81
CA ASN A 6 20.58 -31.91 -11.14
C ASN A 6 20.71 -30.39 -11.20
N LEU A 7 20.23 -29.68 -10.17
CA LEU A 7 20.38 -28.22 -10.05
C LEU A 7 21.85 -27.78 -9.95
N LEU A 8 22.70 -28.61 -9.33
CA LEU A 8 24.13 -28.36 -9.20
C LEU A 8 24.98 -28.65 -10.45
N ARG A 9 24.42 -29.36 -11.47
CA ARG A 9 25.13 -29.63 -12.74
C ARG A 9 25.24 -28.39 -13.64
N ALA A 10 24.32 -27.42 -13.55
CA ALA A 10 24.37 -26.17 -14.31
C ALA A 10 24.16 -24.97 -13.38
N PRO A 11 25.16 -24.63 -12.52
CA PRO A 11 24.99 -23.70 -11.43
C PRO A 11 24.68 -22.27 -11.91
N MET A 12 25.29 -21.83 -13.01
CA MET A 12 25.02 -20.49 -13.56
C MET A 12 23.58 -20.33 -14.05
N ARG A 13 23.05 -21.35 -14.74
CA ARG A 13 21.66 -21.33 -15.21
C ARG A 13 20.69 -21.31 -14.04
N THR A 14 20.89 -22.18 -13.05
CA THR A 14 20.10 -22.23 -11.81
C THR A 14 20.13 -20.89 -11.09
N LEU A 15 21.32 -20.31 -10.93
CA LEU A 15 21.48 -19.01 -10.29
C LEU A 15 20.72 -17.90 -11.04
N MET A 16 20.89 -17.80 -12.36
CA MET A 16 20.21 -16.80 -13.18
C MET A 16 18.68 -16.96 -13.12
N THR A 17 18.18 -18.21 -13.10
CA THR A 17 16.75 -18.48 -12.95
C THR A 17 16.24 -18.05 -11.58
N VAL A 18 16.94 -18.41 -10.51
CA VAL A 18 16.58 -18.01 -9.14
C VAL A 18 16.63 -16.49 -8.97
N LEU A 19 17.65 -15.81 -9.52
CA LEU A 19 17.77 -14.35 -9.49
C LEU A 19 16.63 -13.67 -10.29
N GLY A 20 16.26 -14.21 -11.45
CA GLY A 20 15.14 -13.68 -12.23
C GLY A 20 13.81 -13.78 -11.49
N ILE A 21 13.53 -14.93 -10.86
CA ILE A 21 12.35 -15.12 -10.00
C ILE A 21 12.41 -14.17 -8.80
N ALA A 22 13.57 -14.09 -8.14
CA ALA A 22 13.77 -13.25 -6.95
C ALA A 22 13.56 -11.77 -7.25
N ALA A 23 14.04 -11.26 -8.39
CA ALA A 23 13.82 -9.88 -8.80
C ALA A 23 12.33 -9.56 -9.01
N GLY A 24 11.60 -10.44 -9.69
CA GLY A 24 10.15 -10.28 -9.88
C GLY A 24 9.37 -10.30 -8.56
N VAL A 25 9.69 -11.24 -7.68
CA VAL A 25 9.07 -11.36 -6.35
C VAL A 25 9.42 -10.16 -5.45
N ALA A 26 10.68 -9.71 -5.45
CA ALA A 26 11.11 -8.56 -4.65
C ALA A 26 10.37 -7.30 -5.04
N LEU A 27 10.25 -7.02 -6.34
CA LEU A 27 9.52 -5.86 -6.84
C LEU A 27 8.03 -5.94 -6.50
N PHE A 28 7.39 -7.09 -6.76
CA PHE A 28 5.99 -7.32 -6.40
C PHE A 28 5.75 -7.14 -4.90
N ALA A 29 6.58 -7.75 -4.05
CA ALA A 29 6.46 -7.69 -2.61
C ALA A 29 6.64 -6.26 -2.08
N ALA A 30 7.67 -5.54 -2.55
CA ALA A 30 7.95 -4.17 -2.09
C ALA A 30 6.83 -3.20 -2.47
N VAL A 31 6.37 -3.19 -3.72
CA VAL A 31 5.33 -2.26 -4.17
C VAL A 31 3.98 -2.60 -3.53
N SER A 32 3.65 -3.89 -3.40
CA SER A 32 2.43 -4.34 -2.71
C SER A 32 2.44 -3.98 -1.22
N ALA A 33 3.61 -4.10 -0.56
CA ALA A 33 3.76 -3.73 0.85
C ALA A 33 3.52 -2.23 1.08
N ILE A 34 4.13 -1.37 0.25
CA ILE A 34 3.93 0.09 0.33
C ILE A 34 2.44 0.44 0.18
N THR A 35 1.77 -0.17 -0.80
CA THR A 35 0.35 0.11 -1.06
C THR A 35 -0.55 -0.38 0.07
N ALA A 36 -0.31 -1.60 0.57
CA ALA A 36 -1.09 -2.19 1.66
C ALA A 36 -0.93 -1.40 2.97
N ASP A 37 0.32 -1.03 3.30
CA ASP A 37 0.62 -0.26 4.50
C ASP A 37 -0.04 1.13 4.46
N LEU A 38 0.06 1.84 3.33
CA LEU A 38 -0.56 3.15 3.16
C LEU A 38 -2.10 3.08 3.29
N ARG A 39 -2.74 2.05 2.73
CA ARG A 39 -4.19 1.84 2.89
C ARG A 39 -4.56 1.60 4.34
N GLN A 40 -3.83 0.74 5.03
CA GLN A 40 -4.09 0.40 6.42
C GLN A 40 -3.93 1.63 7.32
N GLN A 41 -2.95 2.48 7.05
CA GLN A 41 -2.74 3.71 7.81
C GLN A 41 -3.88 4.71 7.63
N ILE A 42 -4.39 4.88 6.41
CA ILE A 42 -5.53 5.78 6.15
C ILE A 42 -6.81 5.22 6.78
N ALA A 43 -7.07 3.93 6.67
CA ALA A 43 -8.24 3.30 7.28
C ALA A 43 -8.19 3.39 8.82
N GLY A 44 -7.04 3.06 9.42
CA GLY A 44 -6.88 3.10 10.88
C GLY A 44 -7.04 4.48 11.50
N ALA A 45 -6.65 5.54 10.78
CA ALA A 45 -6.86 6.90 11.24
C ALA A 45 -8.34 7.29 11.33
N ILE A 46 -9.11 6.89 10.34
CA ILE A 46 -10.55 7.20 10.30
C ILE A 46 -11.30 6.48 11.42
N ASP A 47 -10.95 5.20 11.66
CA ASP A 47 -11.51 4.42 12.76
C ASP A 47 -11.24 5.07 14.12
N THR A 48 -10.04 5.64 14.33
CA THR A 48 -9.67 6.32 15.57
C THR A 48 -10.50 7.58 15.82
N TYR A 49 -10.93 8.26 14.77
CA TYR A 49 -11.74 9.48 14.90
C TYR A 49 -13.23 9.20 15.17
N HIS A 50 -13.67 7.94 15.10
CA HIS A 50 -15.07 7.52 15.32
C HIS A 50 -16.07 8.30 14.45
N PHE A 51 -15.75 8.48 13.17
CA PHE A 51 -16.66 9.00 12.16
C PHE A 51 -17.07 7.88 11.20
N ASP A 52 -18.33 7.92 10.78
CA ASP A 52 -18.92 6.85 9.99
C ASP A 52 -19.05 7.25 8.51
N VAL A 53 -19.16 8.56 8.25
CA VAL A 53 -19.34 9.11 6.89
C VAL A 53 -18.33 10.22 6.63
N VAL A 54 -17.71 10.17 5.45
CA VAL A 54 -16.86 11.24 4.92
C VAL A 54 -17.58 11.91 3.76
N VAL A 55 -17.75 13.23 3.85
CA VAL A 55 -18.37 14.05 2.81
C VAL A 55 -17.31 14.92 2.14
N HIS A 56 -17.30 14.92 0.83
CA HIS A 56 -16.39 15.70 0.00
C HIS A 56 -17.09 16.21 -1.26
N GLU A 57 -16.46 17.09 -2.01
CA GLU A 57 -16.99 17.57 -3.29
C GLU A 57 -17.12 16.40 -4.30
N ARG A 58 -18.28 16.28 -4.94
CA ARG A 58 -18.58 15.16 -5.88
C ARG A 58 -17.63 15.10 -7.08
N ARG A 59 -17.19 16.26 -7.59
CA ARG A 59 -16.32 16.37 -8.77
C ARG A 59 -14.83 16.36 -8.43
N ALA A 60 -14.45 16.36 -7.16
CA ALA A 60 -13.06 16.33 -6.77
C ALA A 60 -12.38 15.03 -7.25
N PRO A 61 -11.18 15.11 -7.83
CA PRO A 61 -10.41 13.93 -8.27
C PRO A 61 -10.07 12.99 -7.12
N SER A 62 -9.94 13.54 -5.91
CA SER A 62 -9.65 12.83 -4.66
C SER A 62 -10.33 13.56 -3.51
N PRO A 63 -10.78 12.87 -2.45
CA PRO A 63 -11.25 13.50 -1.22
C PRO A 63 -10.26 14.54 -0.65
N PHE A 64 -8.95 14.30 -0.72
CA PHE A 64 -7.93 15.24 -0.23
C PHE A 64 -7.77 16.51 -1.09
N SER A 65 -8.23 16.49 -2.35
CA SER A 65 -8.26 17.67 -3.22
C SER A 65 -9.64 18.32 -3.33
N SER A 66 -10.54 17.95 -2.45
CA SER A 66 -11.89 18.48 -2.38
C SER A 66 -11.91 19.90 -1.85
N ARG A 67 -12.86 20.70 -2.34
CA ARG A 67 -13.09 22.08 -1.92
C ARG A 67 -14.56 22.29 -1.56
N VAL A 68 -14.93 21.88 -0.37
CA VAL A 68 -16.26 22.16 0.18
C VAL A 68 -16.31 23.63 0.59
N THR A 69 -17.23 24.38 0.01
CA THR A 69 -17.36 25.81 0.27
C THR A 69 -17.99 26.08 1.65
N THR A 70 -17.78 27.29 2.19
CA THR A 70 -18.39 27.71 3.46
C THR A 70 -19.92 27.60 3.45
N PRO A 71 -20.66 28.02 2.40
CA PRO A 71 -22.10 27.82 2.36
C PRO A 71 -22.53 26.35 2.38
N GLN A 72 -21.79 25.47 1.68
CA GLN A 72 -22.07 24.03 1.69
C GLN A 72 -21.83 23.42 3.09
N MET A 73 -20.74 23.82 3.77
CA MET A 73 -20.45 23.38 5.11
C MET A 73 -21.50 23.85 6.11
N GLN A 74 -21.94 25.09 5.99
CA GLN A 74 -23.02 25.65 6.84
C GLN A 74 -24.33 24.92 6.61
N ALA A 75 -24.68 24.60 5.36
CA ALA A 75 -25.89 23.81 5.04
C ALA A 75 -25.82 22.39 5.64
N LEU A 76 -24.67 21.72 5.58
CA LEU A 76 -24.45 20.45 6.27
C LEU A 76 -24.60 20.58 7.79
N ALA A 77 -24.01 21.62 8.38
CA ALA A 77 -24.11 21.87 9.81
C ALA A 77 -25.54 22.21 10.27
N GLN A 78 -26.33 22.87 9.42
CA GLN A 78 -27.76 23.14 9.70
C GLN A 78 -28.60 21.84 9.68
N GLU A 79 -28.30 20.91 8.77
CA GLU A 79 -29.07 19.66 8.64
C GLU A 79 -28.64 18.61 9.67
N PHE A 80 -27.33 18.44 9.91
CA PHE A 80 -26.79 17.37 10.76
C PHE A 80 -26.24 17.83 12.11
N GLY A 81 -26.24 19.13 12.37
CA GLY A 81 -25.87 19.73 13.66
C GLY A 81 -24.46 19.37 14.13
N ALA A 82 -24.35 19.04 15.41
CA ALA A 82 -23.09 18.67 16.07
C ALA A 82 -22.45 17.35 15.59
N ALA A 83 -23.13 16.60 14.72
CA ALA A 83 -22.56 15.40 14.09
C ALA A 83 -21.53 15.75 13.02
N VAL A 84 -21.54 16.98 12.48
CA VAL A 84 -20.60 17.44 11.45
C VAL A 84 -19.32 17.97 12.08
N ALA A 85 -18.19 17.45 11.64
CA ALA A 85 -16.87 17.98 11.97
C ALA A 85 -16.17 18.42 10.67
N PRO A 86 -16.04 19.72 10.41
CA PRO A 86 -15.33 20.25 9.27
C PRO A 86 -13.83 20.01 9.43
N MET A 87 -13.15 19.73 8.33
CA MET A 87 -11.71 19.49 8.31
C MET A 87 -11.05 20.11 7.08
N VAL A 88 -9.90 20.72 7.29
CA VAL A 88 -8.97 21.15 6.25
C VAL A 88 -7.76 20.26 6.30
N ILE A 89 -7.38 19.67 5.16
CA ILE A 89 -6.17 18.84 5.05
C ILE A 89 -5.30 19.43 3.96
N GLY A 90 -4.03 19.61 4.27
CA GLY A 90 -3.05 20.05 3.29
C GLY A 90 -1.65 19.59 3.65
N THR A 91 -0.73 19.77 2.73
CA THR A 91 0.70 19.50 2.92
C THR A 91 1.50 20.78 2.70
N LEU A 92 2.48 20.98 3.55
CA LEU A 92 3.44 22.08 3.45
C LEU A 92 4.82 21.53 3.15
N ASN A 93 5.60 22.31 2.42
CA ASN A 93 7.02 22.04 2.22
C ASN A 93 7.81 22.76 3.32
N GLU A 94 8.03 22.07 4.42
CA GLU A 94 8.77 22.60 5.56
C GLU A 94 10.22 22.08 5.57
N LYS A 95 11.14 22.85 6.15
CA LYS A 95 12.56 22.43 6.24
C LYS A 95 12.74 21.11 6.98
N TRP A 96 11.83 20.79 7.89
CA TRP A 96 11.86 19.60 8.72
C TRP A 96 11.10 18.43 8.10
N ASN A 97 10.17 18.69 7.18
CA ASN A 97 9.49 17.66 6.39
C ASN A 97 8.93 18.28 5.10
N PRO A 98 9.42 17.88 3.90
CA PRO A 98 8.92 18.45 2.63
C PRO A 98 7.45 18.08 2.34
N TYR A 99 6.88 17.16 3.10
CA TYR A 99 5.49 16.72 3.01
C TYR A 99 4.78 16.81 4.37
N ALA A 100 5.04 17.90 5.11
CA ALA A 100 4.42 18.13 6.42
C ALA A 100 2.89 18.20 6.28
N MET A 101 2.20 17.19 6.77
CA MET A 101 0.73 17.17 6.78
C MET A 101 0.21 18.11 7.87
N VAL A 102 -0.67 19.01 7.50
CA VAL A 102 -1.36 19.91 8.43
C VAL A 102 -2.86 19.64 8.36
N LEU A 103 -3.45 19.47 9.53
CA LEU A 103 -4.88 19.24 9.73
C LEU A 103 -5.48 20.47 10.42
N GLY A 104 -6.34 21.19 9.72
CA GLY A 104 -7.18 22.25 10.29
C GLY A 104 -8.45 21.63 10.86
N VAL A 105 -8.65 21.72 12.16
CA VAL A 105 -9.78 21.13 12.86
C VAL A 105 -10.39 22.11 13.86
N GLU A 106 -11.66 21.94 14.19
CA GLU A 106 -12.26 22.68 15.27
C GLU A 106 -11.74 22.22 16.64
N PRO A 107 -11.64 23.12 17.64
CA PRO A 107 -11.18 22.76 18.99
C PRO A 107 -11.97 21.60 19.62
N ALA A 108 -13.28 21.52 19.35
CA ALA A 108 -14.13 20.42 19.81
C ALA A 108 -13.72 19.06 19.24
N PHE A 109 -13.16 19.02 18.03
CA PHE A 109 -12.57 17.83 17.45
C PHE A 109 -11.25 17.47 18.17
N ALA A 110 -10.37 18.45 18.35
CA ALA A 110 -9.08 18.27 19.00
C ALA A 110 -9.19 17.79 20.45
N GLN A 111 -10.24 18.20 21.18
CA GLN A 111 -10.53 17.73 22.55
C GLN A 111 -10.83 16.23 22.66
N ARG A 112 -11.22 15.59 21.57
CA ARG A 112 -11.54 14.15 21.52
C ARG A 112 -10.34 13.28 21.20
N MET A 113 -9.21 13.89 20.84
CA MET A 113 -8.01 13.15 20.51
C MET A 113 -7.39 12.50 21.74
N ALA A 114 -6.90 11.27 21.57
CA ALA A 114 -6.10 10.59 22.57
C ALA A 114 -4.75 11.31 22.69
N LEU A 115 -4.52 11.95 23.83
CA LEU A 115 -3.27 12.66 24.08
C LEU A 115 -2.27 11.76 24.79
N VAL A 116 -1.03 11.84 24.33
CA VAL A 116 0.14 11.21 24.96
C VAL A 116 0.75 12.15 26.00
N ALA A 117 0.73 13.47 25.73
CA ALA A 117 1.29 14.51 26.63
C ALA A 117 0.62 15.86 26.38
N GLY A 118 0.67 16.73 27.38
CA GLY A 118 0.15 18.10 27.29
C GLY A 118 -1.37 18.17 27.46
N ARG A 119 -1.99 19.16 26.82
CA ARG A 119 -3.43 19.44 26.88
C ARG A 119 -4.01 19.59 25.47
N PRO A 120 -5.34 19.46 25.30
CA PRO A 120 -5.99 19.75 24.05
C PRO A 120 -5.76 21.20 23.61
N MET A 121 -5.84 21.44 22.32
CA MET A 121 -5.76 22.77 21.74
C MET A 121 -7.00 23.58 22.17
N ALA A 122 -6.79 24.79 22.64
CA ALA A 122 -7.85 25.76 22.92
C ALA A 122 -8.24 26.51 21.64
N ALA A 123 -9.41 27.14 21.66
CA ALA A 123 -9.91 27.98 20.56
C ALA A 123 -9.10 29.29 20.37
N ALA A 124 -7.90 29.38 20.90
CA ALA A 124 -7.03 30.53 20.76
C ALA A 124 -6.11 30.37 19.55
N ALA A 125 -6.05 31.37 18.70
CA ALA A 125 -5.13 31.41 17.59
C ALA A 125 -3.68 31.21 18.06
N GLY A 126 -2.94 30.28 17.40
CA GLY A 126 -1.53 30.07 17.63
C GLY A 126 -1.15 28.82 18.43
N GLU A 127 -2.09 27.95 18.76
CA GLU A 127 -1.78 26.63 19.32
C GLU A 127 -1.77 25.54 18.25
N ALA A 128 -0.97 24.48 18.49
CA ALA A 128 -0.92 23.29 17.65
C ALA A 128 -0.85 22.03 18.51
N LEU A 129 -1.42 20.95 18.02
CA LEU A 129 -1.15 19.60 18.52
C LEU A 129 -0.19 18.90 17.54
N LEU A 130 0.84 18.26 18.07
CA LEU A 130 1.74 17.43 17.28
C LEU A 130 1.32 15.97 17.38
N GLY A 131 1.35 15.26 16.26
CA GLY A 131 1.31 13.81 16.29
C GLY A 131 2.56 13.26 16.94
N GLU A 132 2.44 12.10 17.59
CA GLU A 132 3.53 11.50 18.37
C GLU A 132 4.80 11.28 17.54
N LEU A 133 4.66 10.83 16.29
CA LEU A 133 5.80 10.61 15.39
C LEU A 133 6.48 11.94 15.03
N ALA A 134 5.69 13.00 14.76
CA ALA A 134 6.23 14.34 14.50
C ALA A 134 6.97 14.89 15.73
N ALA A 135 6.40 14.74 16.92
CA ALA A 135 7.02 15.19 18.17
C ALA A 135 8.34 14.47 18.45
N GLN A 136 8.38 13.13 18.25
CA GLN A 136 9.59 12.33 18.44
C GLN A 136 10.71 12.72 17.45
N ARG A 137 10.37 12.90 16.17
CA ARG A 137 11.33 13.25 15.12
C ARG A 137 11.91 14.65 15.27
N LEU A 138 11.09 15.60 15.71
CA LEU A 138 11.50 16.98 15.93
C LEU A 138 12.12 17.21 17.31
N GLY A 139 12.01 16.27 18.24
CA GLY A 139 12.41 16.42 19.62
C GLY A 139 11.61 17.50 20.37
N LEU A 140 10.36 17.75 19.93
CA LEU A 140 9.51 18.79 20.52
C LEU A 140 8.60 18.21 21.60
N GLN A 141 8.39 19.02 22.65
CA GLN A 141 7.50 18.71 23.78
C GLN A 141 6.42 19.79 23.92
N PRO A 142 5.34 19.52 24.66
CA PRO A 142 4.37 20.58 25.00
C PRO A 142 5.05 21.80 25.61
N GLY A 143 4.69 22.99 25.16
CA GLY A 143 5.33 24.25 25.50
C GLY A 143 6.40 24.74 24.49
N ALA A 144 6.87 23.86 23.61
CA ALA A 144 7.76 24.26 22.52
C ALA A 144 7.00 25.03 21.40
N ARG A 145 7.74 25.56 20.44
CA ARG A 145 7.16 26.26 19.28
C ARG A 145 7.49 25.48 17.99
N ILE A 146 6.53 25.43 17.08
CA ILE A 146 6.70 24.90 15.73
C ILE A 146 6.32 25.97 14.70
N THR A 147 7.10 26.09 13.64
CA THR A 147 6.81 26.99 12.53
C THR A 147 6.08 26.24 11.43
N LEU A 148 4.97 26.81 10.97
CA LEU A 148 4.19 26.32 9.83
C LEU A 148 4.00 27.48 8.85
N GLY A 149 4.59 27.39 7.67
CA GLY A 149 4.74 28.53 6.77
C GLY A 149 5.49 29.67 7.47
N ASP A 150 4.86 30.83 7.54
CA ASP A 150 5.46 32.02 8.19
C ASP A 150 4.99 32.24 9.64
N LYS A 151 4.22 31.30 10.22
CA LYS A 151 3.61 31.47 11.55
C LYS A 151 4.17 30.49 12.57
N ASN A 152 4.41 30.99 13.77
CA ASN A 152 4.81 30.17 14.91
C ASN A 152 3.59 29.74 15.71
N HIS A 153 3.50 28.45 16.02
CA HIS A 153 2.46 27.86 16.84
C HIS A 153 3.06 27.31 18.13
N LEU A 154 2.35 27.47 19.25
CA LEU A 154 2.70 26.86 20.52
C LEU A 154 2.19 25.43 20.55
N VAL A 155 3.07 24.45 20.78
CA VAL A 155 2.69 23.06 20.96
C VAL A 155 1.96 22.89 22.29
N SER A 156 0.63 22.72 22.25
CA SER A 156 -0.20 22.53 23.45
C SER A 156 -0.19 21.09 23.94
N GLY A 157 -0.05 20.12 23.03
CA GLY A 157 -0.04 18.69 23.37
C GLY A 157 0.42 17.82 22.23
N ILE A 158 0.56 16.52 22.53
CA ILE A 158 0.96 15.48 21.59
C ILE A 158 -0.17 14.45 21.54
N PHE A 159 -0.68 14.17 20.33
CA PHE A 159 -1.74 13.20 20.10
C PHE A 159 -1.22 11.92 19.46
N ARG A 160 -1.99 10.82 19.59
CA ARG A 160 -1.75 9.55 18.94
C ARG A 160 -3.03 9.04 18.31
N THR A 161 -2.94 8.61 17.05
CA THR A 161 -4.06 8.02 16.31
C THR A 161 -3.86 6.52 16.05
N GLY A 162 -2.63 6.01 16.22
CA GLY A 162 -2.26 4.67 15.80
C GLY A 162 -2.00 4.55 14.30
N SER A 163 -2.23 5.60 13.52
CA SER A 163 -1.82 5.72 12.13
C SER A 163 -0.55 6.56 12.03
N ARG A 164 0.55 5.97 11.59
CA ARG A 164 1.83 6.67 11.47
C ARG A 164 1.74 7.92 10.58
N MET A 165 0.90 7.86 9.54
CA MET A 165 0.65 8.99 8.65
C MET A 165 0.09 10.19 9.41
N PHE A 166 -0.93 9.96 10.25
CA PHE A 166 -1.55 11.03 11.02
C PHE A 166 -0.77 11.37 12.31
N ASP A 167 -0.04 10.39 12.86
CA ASP A 167 0.90 10.63 13.97
C ASP A 167 2.13 11.45 13.52
N GLY A 168 2.36 11.56 12.19
CA GLY A 168 3.31 12.50 11.58
C GLY A 168 2.75 13.88 11.28
N ALA A 169 1.46 14.12 11.52
CA ALA A 169 0.79 15.38 11.19
C ALA A 169 0.85 16.41 12.33
N VAL A 170 0.53 17.64 11.95
CA VAL A 170 0.32 18.76 12.88
C VAL A 170 -1.13 19.20 12.79
N MET A 171 -1.84 19.29 13.91
CA MET A 171 -3.19 19.85 13.98
C MET A 171 -3.13 21.30 14.45
N ILE A 172 -3.86 22.16 13.77
CA ILE A 172 -4.07 23.57 14.14
C ILE A 172 -5.55 23.91 14.02
N ASP A 173 -5.94 25.07 14.51
CA ASP A 173 -7.30 25.56 14.35
C ASP A 173 -7.64 25.72 12.85
N ILE A 174 -8.92 25.56 12.52
CA ILE A 174 -9.43 25.52 11.14
C ILE A 174 -9.20 26.84 10.40
N ALA A 175 -9.38 27.98 11.04
CA ALA A 175 -9.23 29.30 10.42
C ALA A 175 -7.75 29.59 10.01
N PRO A 176 -6.74 29.38 10.87
CA PRO A 176 -5.34 29.42 10.45
C PRO A 176 -5.00 28.44 9.33
N ALA A 177 -5.56 27.22 9.35
CA ALA A 177 -5.33 26.23 8.31
C ALA A 177 -5.92 26.66 6.96
N GLN A 178 -7.13 27.23 6.97
CA GLN A 178 -7.73 27.80 5.75
C GLN A 178 -6.88 28.92 5.16
N ALA A 179 -6.38 29.83 6.01
CA ALA A 179 -5.49 30.88 5.56
C ALA A 179 -4.16 30.37 4.98
N LEU A 180 -3.65 29.27 5.54
CA LEU A 180 -2.41 28.64 5.10
C LEU A 180 -2.53 28.01 3.71
N PHE A 181 -3.69 27.41 3.39
CA PHE A 181 -3.95 26.72 2.14
C PHE A 181 -4.77 27.53 1.11
N ALA A 182 -5.07 28.78 1.41
CA ALA A 182 -5.70 29.74 0.51
C ALA A 182 -4.88 31.04 0.42
N PRO A 183 -3.62 30.99 -0.10
CA PRO A 183 -2.71 32.14 -0.08
C PRO A 183 -3.21 33.33 -0.90
N ASP A 184 -4.12 33.10 -1.86
CA ASP A 184 -4.64 34.15 -2.75
C ASP A 184 -5.77 35.00 -2.12
N GLY A 185 -6.02 34.85 -0.80
CA GLY A 185 -7.12 35.54 -0.12
C GLY A 185 -8.51 35.08 -0.57
N SER A 186 -8.58 33.98 -1.33
CA SER A 186 -9.86 33.34 -1.66
C SER A 186 -10.57 32.88 -0.39
N ALA A 187 -11.90 32.92 -0.39
CA ALA A 187 -12.68 32.42 0.74
C ALA A 187 -12.21 31.01 1.12
N GLY A 188 -11.88 30.83 2.40
CA GLY A 188 -11.40 29.55 2.91
C GLY A 188 -12.35 28.42 2.55
N HIS A 189 -11.81 27.29 2.19
CA HIS A 189 -12.57 26.09 1.87
C HIS A 189 -12.24 25.00 2.88
N TYR A 190 -13.10 24.02 2.96
CA TYR A 190 -12.89 22.81 3.74
C TYR A 190 -12.54 21.65 2.78
N THR A 191 -11.65 20.78 3.22
CA THR A 191 -11.31 19.60 2.43
C THR A 191 -12.40 18.56 2.58
N LEU A 192 -12.84 18.30 3.80
CA LEU A 192 -13.80 17.27 4.16
C LEU A 192 -14.81 17.80 5.19
N ALA A 193 -16.00 17.15 5.23
CA ALA A 193 -16.82 17.10 6.42
C ALA A 193 -16.88 15.64 6.89
N LEU A 194 -16.59 15.41 8.15
CA LEU A 194 -16.72 14.11 8.80
C LEU A 194 -18.04 14.09 9.58
N LEU A 195 -18.86 13.06 9.36
CA LEU A 195 -20.15 12.93 10.05
C LEU A 195 -20.13 11.68 10.92
N ARG A 196 -20.65 11.86 12.13
CA ARG A 196 -20.90 10.76 13.06
C ARG A 196 -22.34 10.31 12.94
N THR A 197 -22.56 9.02 12.94
CA THR A 197 -23.89 8.39 12.94
C THR A 197 -23.99 7.44 14.13
N GLY A 198 -25.21 7.00 14.45
CA GLY A 198 -25.43 6.11 15.59
C GLY A 198 -25.16 4.65 15.24
N ASP A 199 -25.64 4.22 14.09
CA ASP A 199 -25.50 2.85 13.62
C ASP A 199 -25.36 2.78 12.09
N ARG A 200 -25.24 1.56 11.55
CA ARG A 200 -25.12 1.34 10.11
C ARG A 200 -26.36 1.79 9.31
N ALA A 201 -27.54 1.70 9.89
CA ALA A 201 -28.78 2.14 9.23
C ALA A 201 -28.83 3.67 9.17
N ASP A 202 -28.38 4.35 10.21
CA ASP A 202 -28.19 5.80 10.24
C ASP A 202 -27.14 6.27 9.25
N THR A 203 -26.04 5.56 9.12
CA THR A 203 -25.01 5.80 8.10
C THR A 203 -25.61 5.83 6.70
N VAL A 204 -26.39 4.82 6.34
CA VAL A 204 -27.04 4.73 5.02
C VAL A 204 -28.05 5.86 4.82
N ARG A 205 -28.85 6.18 5.85
CA ARG A 205 -29.84 7.28 5.80
C ARG A 205 -29.15 8.64 5.63
N THR A 206 -28.11 8.88 6.40
CA THR A 206 -27.30 10.12 6.34
C THR A 206 -26.66 10.30 4.95
N MET A 207 -26.06 9.26 4.40
CA MET A 207 -25.51 9.31 3.05
C MET A 207 -26.58 9.59 1.98
N ALA A 208 -27.76 8.97 2.11
CA ALA A 208 -28.88 9.20 1.20
C ALA A 208 -29.42 10.64 1.32
N ALA A 209 -29.46 11.21 2.52
CA ALA A 209 -29.84 12.60 2.76
C ALA A 209 -28.85 13.57 2.13
N VAL A 210 -27.54 13.37 2.37
CA VAL A 210 -26.49 14.19 1.73
C VAL A 210 -26.61 14.15 0.21
N HIS A 211 -26.82 12.98 -0.40
CA HIS A 211 -26.92 12.87 -1.85
C HIS A 211 -28.17 13.55 -2.43
N ARG A 212 -29.28 13.59 -1.66
CA ARG A 212 -30.53 14.24 -2.09
C ARG A 212 -30.50 15.75 -1.92
N HIS A 213 -30.05 16.23 -0.75
CA HIS A 213 -30.14 17.65 -0.39
C HIS A 213 -28.91 18.44 -0.81
N HIS A 214 -27.75 17.76 -0.97
CA HIS A 214 -26.47 18.39 -1.35
C HIS A 214 -25.88 17.73 -2.61
N PRO A 215 -26.48 17.92 -3.81
CA PRO A 215 -26.10 17.22 -5.04
C PRO A 215 -24.66 17.50 -5.49
N ALA A 216 -24.06 18.61 -5.06
CA ALA A 216 -22.67 18.94 -5.33
C ALA A 216 -21.66 18.15 -4.45
N LEU A 217 -22.14 17.54 -3.38
CA LEU A 217 -21.35 16.75 -2.45
C LEU A 217 -21.54 15.25 -2.68
N ARG A 218 -20.58 14.48 -2.21
CA ARG A 218 -20.60 13.02 -2.18
C ARG A 218 -20.29 12.55 -0.77
N ALA A 219 -21.13 11.69 -0.26
CA ALA A 219 -20.93 11.00 1.01
C ALA A 219 -20.46 9.57 0.73
N ILE A 220 -19.44 9.12 1.43
CA ILE A 220 -18.91 7.76 1.38
C ILE A 220 -18.76 7.22 2.80
N PRO A 221 -18.91 5.89 3.01
CA PRO A 221 -18.61 5.30 4.30
C PRO A 221 -17.14 5.55 4.66
N ALA A 222 -16.85 5.79 5.92
CA ALA A 222 -15.49 5.97 6.42
C ALA A 222 -14.59 4.77 6.10
N THR A 223 -15.13 3.55 6.19
CA THR A 223 -14.45 2.30 5.86
C THR A 223 -14.04 2.18 4.38
N GLU A 224 -14.72 2.89 3.48
CA GLU A 224 -14.41 2.90 2.05
C GLU A 224 -13.54 4.10 1.63
N PHE A 225 -13.21 4.99 2.56
CA PHE A 225 -12.48 6.23 2.26
C PHE A 225 -11.13 5.97 1.59
N ALA A 226 -10.34 5.03 2.12
CA ALA A 226 -9.06 4.67 1.52
C ALA A 226 -9.23 4.16 0.07
N GLY A 227 -10.26 3.35 -0.19
CA GLY A 227 -10.58 2.83 -1.54
C GLY A 227 -11.11 3.91 -2.50
N ALA A 228 -11.70 4.98 -1.98
CA ALA A 228 -12.20 6.10 -2.78
C ALA A 228 -11.08 7.00 -3.33
N LEU A 229 -9.88 6.93 -2.76
CA LEU A 229 -8.73 7.68 -3.23
C LEU A 229 -8.29 7.18 -4.61
N ARG A 230 -8.39 8.05 -5.61
CA ARG A 230 -7.99 7.72 -7.00
C ARG A 230 -6.55 7.23 -7.08
N LEU A 231 -5.68 7.72 -6.20
CA LEU A 231 -4.29 7.31 -6.10
C LEU A 231 -4.18 5.79 -5.93
N PHE A 232 -4.94 5.18 -5.02
CA PHE A 232 -4.88 3.73 -4.81
C PHE A 232 -5.33 2.93 -6.01
N ARG A 233 -6.36 3.39 -6.74
CA ARG A 233 -6.79 2.73 -7.99
C ARG A 233 -5.70 2.75 -9.06
N VAL A 234 -4.99 3.87 -9.18
CA VAL A 234 -3.86 3.98 -10.11
C VAL A 234 -2.71 3.08 -9.65
N VAL A 235 -2.35 3.14 -8.37
CA VAL A 235 -1.28 2.29 -7.81
C VAL A 235 -1.63 0.81 -7.93
N ASP A 236 -2.89 0.40 -7.67
CA ASP A 236 -3.32 -0.99 -7.87
C ASP A 236 -3.19 -1.45 -9.32
N ALA A 237 -3.53 -0.59 -10.28
CA ALA A 237 -3.35 -0.90 -11.69
C ALA A 237 -1.85 -1.09 -12.02
N PHE A 238 -0.97 -0.25 -11.47
CA PHE A 238 0.49 -0.42 -11.61
C PHE A 238 0.98 -1.70 -10.95
N VAL A 239 0.57 -1.97 -9.70
CA VAL A 239 0.91 -3.21 -8.99
C VAL A 239 0.45 -4.43 -9.78
N GLY A 240 -0.80 -4.40 -10.27
CA GLY A 240 -1.35 -5.46 -11.13
C GLY A 240 -0.55 -5.65 -12.42
N THR A 241 -0.18 -4.56 -13.08
CA THR A 241 0.64 -4.61 -14.30
C THR A 241 2.03 -5.19 -14.00
N ILE A 242 2.69 -4.74 -12.95
CA ILE A 242 3.99 -5.27 -12.52
C ILE A 242 3.87 -6.77 -12.20
N ALA A 243 2.82 -7.18 -11.49
CA ALA A 243 2.57 -8.59 -11.17
C ALA A 243 2.39 -9.43 -12.43
N VAL A 244 1.65 -8.96 -13.42
CA VAL A 244 1.45 -9.65 -14.70
C VAL A 244 2.76 -9.75 -15.48
N VAL A 245 3.52 -8.67 -15.60
CA VAL A 245 4.81 -8.66 -16.30
C VAL A 245 5.80 -9.59 -15.60
N ALA A 246 5.88 -9.54 -14.28
CA ALA A 246 6.74 -10.42 -13.49
C ALA A 246 6.32 -11.89 -13.64
N LEU A 247 5.01 -12.18 -13.61
CA LEU A 247 4.47 -13.52 -13.82
C LEU A 247 4.87 -14.06 -15.20
N VAL A 248 4.57 -13.32 -16.28
CA VAL A 248 4.88 -13.74 -17.66
C VAL A 248 6.38 -13.92 -17.84
N GLY A 249 7.18 -12.95 -17.42
CA GLY A 249 8.64 -13.02 -17.51
C GLY A 249 9.21 -14.23 -16.76
N THR A 250 8.73 -14.48 -15.54
CA THR A 250 9.18 -15.61 -14.72
C THR A 250 8.74 -16.95 -15.32
N VAL A 251 7.49 -17.05 -15.81
CA VAL A 251 7.02 -18.27 -16.53
C VAL A 251 7.93 -18.57 -17.73
N LEU A 252 8.27 -17.56 -18.53
CA LEU A 252 9.15 -17.73 -19.68
C LEU A 252 10.55 -18.21 -19.28
N VAL A 253 11.15 -17.59 -18.24
CA VAL A 253 12.47 -17.97 -17.73
C VAL A 253 12.48 -19.41 -17.21
N VAL A 254 11.49 -19.77 -16.39
CA VAL A 254 11.37 -21.14 -15.84
C VAL A 254 11.11 -22.14 -16.95
N THR A 255 10.19 -21.85 -17.89
CA THR A 255 9.88 -22.69 -19.03
C THR A 255 11.12 -22.95 -19.88
N ASN A 256 11.87 -21.91 -20.21
CA ASN A 256 13.11 -22.04 -20.97
C ASN A 256 14.15 -22.90 -20.22
N THR A 257 14.29 -22.71 -18.91
CA THR A 257 15.18 -23.49 -18.06
C THR A 257 14.81 -24.99 -18.07
N LEU A 258 13.50 -25.28 -17.97
CA LEU A 258 12.99 -26.65 -18.00
C LEU A 258 13.14 -27.29 -19.39
N LEU A 259 12.90 -26.54 -20.47
CA LEU A 259 13.09 -27.04 -21.85
C LEU A 259 14.55 -27.40 -22.12
N MET A 260 15.49 -26.52 -21.68
CA MET A 260 16.91 -26.85 -21.80
C MET A 260 17.29 -28.09 -20.97
N ALA A 261 16.74 -28.19 -19.73
CA ALA A 261 16.98 -29.39 -18.91
C ALA A 261 16.45 -30.65 -19.55
N VAL A 262 15.30 -30.61 -20.23
CA VAL A 262 14.74 -31.74 -21.00
C VAL A 262 15.64 -32.04 -22.20
N ALA A 263 16.06 -31.04 -22.98
CA ALA A 263 16.91 -31.18 -24.15
C ALA A 263 18.27 -31.83 -23.82
N GLU A 264 18.92 -31.34 -22.77
CA GLU A 264 20.23 -31.85 -22.29
C GLU A 264 20.15 -33.31 -21.78
N ARG A 265 18.96 -33.76 -21.36
CA ARG A 265 18.72 -35.06 -20.75
C ARG A 265 17.81 -35.97 -21.60
N THR A 266 17.59 -35.63 -22.88
CA THR A 266 16.69 -36.36 -23.77
C THR A 266 17.02 -37.84 -23.79
N ARG A 267 18.33 -38.23 -23.86
CA ARG A 267 18.76 -39.61 -23.83
C ARG A 267 18.49 -40.29 -22.48
N GLU A 268 18.77 -39.62 -21.35
CA GLU A 268 18.49 -40.15 -20.00
C GLU A 268 16.97 -40.41 -19.84
N ILE A 269 16.15 -39.43 -20.27
CA ILE A 269 14.68 -39.53 -20.25
C ILE A 269 14.21 -40.70 -21.16
N GLY A 270 14.78 -40.83 -22.35
CA GLY A 270 14.49 -41.92 -23.29
C GLY A 270 14.78 -43.30 -22.69
N ILE A 271 15.92 -43.45 -21.98
CA ILE A 271 16.28 -44.68 -21.27
C ILE A 271 15.24 -44.95 -20.14
N LEU A 272 14.90 -43.98 -19.35
CA LEU A 272 13.91 -44.10 -18.27
C LEU A 272 12.54 -44.55 -18.83
N MET A 273 12.11 -43.96 -19.95
CA MET A 273 10.85 -44.34 -20.61
C MET A 273 10.93 -45.75 -21.21
N ALA A 274 12.07 -46.16 -21.75
CA ALA A 274 12.29 -47.52 -22.25
C ALA A 274 12.26 -48.59 -21.13
N VAL A 275 12.67 -48.23 -19.91
CA VAL A 275 12.62 -49.07 -18.70
C VAL A 275 11.23 -49.05 -18.02
N GLY A 276 10.26 -48.34 -18.62
CA GLY A 276 8.86 -48.33 -18.14
C GLY A 276 8.40 -47.12 -17.37
N TRP A 277 9.19 -46.03 -17.34
CA TRP A 277 8.72 -44.77 -16.79
C TRP A 277 7.67 -44.15 -17.71
N THR A 278 6.54 -43.73 -17.11
CA THR A 278 5.52 -42.98 -17.85
C THR A 278 5.92 -41.51 -18.00
N PRO A 279 5.46 -40.82 -19.06
CA PRO A 279 5.67 -39.38 -19.20
C PRO A 279 5.24 -38.57 -17.95
N TRP A 280 4.23 -39.05 -17.21
CA TRP A 280 3.76 -38.48 -15.97
C TRP A 280 4.80 -38.50 -14.83
N LEU A 281 5.57 -39.59 -14.72
CA LEU A 281 6.65 -39.69 -13.73
C LEU A 281 7.77 -38.68 -14.01
N VAL A 282 8.13 -38.53 -15.30
CA VAL A 282 9.11 -37.52 -15.73
C VAL A 282 8.59 -36.13 -15.47
N LEU A 283 7.30 -35.85 -15.73
CA LEU A 283 6.67 -34.59 -15.49
C LEU A 283 6.67 -34.23 -13.99
N ARG A 284 6.37 -35.17 -13.09
CA ARG A 284 6.47 -34.97 -11.63
C ARG A 284 7.89 -34.62 -11.18
N MET A 285 8.89 -35.21 -11.86
CA MET A 285 10.28 -34.87 -11.61
C MET A 285 10.58 -33.44 -11.99
N LEU A 286 10.17 -32.94 -13.15
CA LEU A 286 10.34 -31.59 -13.62
C LEU A 286 9.54 -30.58 -12.74
N LEU A 287 8.32 -30.97 -12.31
CA LEU A 287 7.54 -30.17 -11.38
C LEU A 287 8.28 -29.96 -10.05
N ALA A 288 8.86 -31.02 -9.48
CA ALA A 288 9.62 -30.88 -8.24
C ALA A 288 10.85 -29.95 -8.41
N GLU A 289 11.52 -30.03 -9.57
CA GLU A 289 12.64 -29.16 -9.91
C GLU A 289 12.19 -27.68 -10.04
N SER A 290 11.08 -27.42 -10.76
CA SER A 290 10.52 -26.08 -10.90
C SER A 290 10.01 -25.50 -9.59
N VAL A 291 9.36 -26.29 -8.74
CA VAL A 291 8.90 -25.87 -7.41
C VAL A 291 10.08 -25.48 -6.52
N LEU A 292 11.17 -26.24 -6.52
CA LEU A 292 12.37 -25.90 -5.75
C LEU A 292 13.00 -24.58 -6.21
N LEU A 293 13.10 -24.36 -7.54
CA LEU A 293 13.59 -23.11 -8.10
C LEU A 293 12.69 -21.93 -7.70
N CYS A 294 11.38 -22.11 -7.81
CA CYS A 294 10.40 -21.08 -7.45
C CYS A 294 10.42 -20.76 -5.95
N LEU A 295 10.51 -21.76 -5.08
CA LEU A 295 10.60 -21.56 -3.63
C LEU A 295 11.90 -20.85 -3.24
N ALA A 296 13.04 -21.26 -3.83
CA ALA A 296 14.32 -20.57 -3.60
C ALA A 296 14.28 -19.11 -4.09
N GLY A 297 13.70 -18.89 -5.29
CA GLY A 297 13.50 -17.55 -5.84
C GLY A 297 12.55 -16.70 -4.99
N ALA A 298 11.45 -17.26 -4.50
CA ALA A 298 10.52 -16.57 -3.62
C ALA A 298 11.16 -16.20 -2.28
N ALA A 299 11.92 -17.11 -1.66
CA ALA A 299 12.63 -16.84 -0.41
C ALA A 299 13.65 -15.70 -0.59
N LEU A 300 14.50 -15.81 -1.61
CA LEU A 300 15.47 -14.76 -1.93
C LEU A 300 14.77 -13.44 -2.31
N GLY A 301 13.70 -13.50 -3.09
CA GLY A 301 12.94 -12.33 -3.49
C GLY A 301 12.28 -11.60 -2.32
N ASN A 302 11.72 -12.32 -1.35
CA ASN A 302 11.19 -11.69 -0.12
C ASN A 302 12.31 -11.07 0.72
N LEU A 303 13.48 -11.70 0.83
CA LEU A 303 14.65 -11.12 1.50
C LEU A 303 15.11 -9.83 0.82
N LEU A 304 15.22 -9.84 -0.51
CA LEU A 304 15.55 -8.64 -1.30
C LEU A 304 14.45 -7.57 -1.18
N GLY A 305 13.17 -7.96 -1.13
CA GLY A 305 12.05 -7.06 -0.89
C GLY A 305 12.14 -6.35 0.45
N VAL A 306 12.47 -7.09 1.52
CA VAL A 306 12.73 -6.51 2.85
C VAL A 306 13.92 -5.56 2.81
N ALA A 307 15.03 -5.96 2.17
CA ALA A 307 16.20 -5.11 2.04
C ALA A 307 15.89 -3.81 1.26
N LEU A 308 15.09 -3.92 0.18
CA LEU A 308 14.64 -2.76 -0.60
C LEU A 308 13.76 -1.83 0.24
N LEU A 309 12.81 -2.37 1.03
CA LEU A 309 11.98 -1.58 1.94
C LEU A 309 12.83 -0.89 3.01
N HIS A 310 13.85 -1.56 3.56
CA HIS A 310 14.80 -0.93 4.49
C HIS A 310 15.58 0.22 3.83
N ALA A 311 16.01 0.05 2.59
CA ALA A 311 16.68 1.12 1.84
C ALA A 311 15.75 2.32 1.62
N VAL A 312 14.50 2.08 1.21
CA VAL A 312 13.48 3.12 1.02
C VAL A 312 13.16 3.83 2.34
N ASN A 313 13.01 3.08 3.44
CA ASN A 313 12.76 3.65 4.77
C ASN A 313 13.93 4.51 5.29
N GLY A 314 15.15 4.24 4.83
CA GLY A 314 16.33 5.08 5.11
C GLY A 314 16.39 6.38 4.31
N MET A 315 15.57 6.52 3.27
CA MET A 315 15.48 7.72 2.44
C MET A 315 14.39 8.64 2.98
N GLU A 316 14.73 9.59 3.83
CA GLU A 316 13.79 10.52 4.48
C GLU A 316 12.95 11.36 3.51
N SER A 317 13.37 11.47 2.25
CA SER A 317 12.71 12.25 1.20
C SER A 317 11.74 11.45 0.32
N VAL A 318 11.59 10.14 0.54
CA VAL A 318 10.73 9.28 -0.29
C VAL A 318 9.39 9.02 0.41
N GLY A 319 8.28 9.22 -0.30
CA GLY A 319 6.93 9.00 0.18
C GLY A 319 6.37 10.14 1.04
N PHE A 320 5.60 9.82 2.07
CA PHE A 320 5.05 10.81 3.02
C PHE A 320 6.04 11.16 4.16
N GLY A 321 7.35 11.12 3.90
CA GLY A 321 8.38 11.42 4.87
C GLY A 321 8.68 10.26 5.80
N TRP A 322 8.30 10.33 7.06
CA TRP A 322 8.81 9.46 8.13
C TRP A 322 8.08 8.12 8.33
N ILE A 323 7.31 7.64 7.37
CA ILE A 323 6.48 6.44 7.53
C ILE A 323 7.27 5.19 7.14
N PRO A 324 7.79 4.40 8.10
CA PRO A 324 8.47 3.15 7.78
C PRO A 324 7.46 2.08 7.32
N VAL A 325 7.72 1.50 6.15
CA VAL A 325 6.95 0.41 5.57
C VAL A 325 7.54 -0.93 5.99
N SER A 326 6.68 -1.87 6.34
CA SER A 326 7.06 -3.25 6.65
C SER A 326 6.41 -4.23 5.68
N LEU A 327 7.02 -5.39 5.47
CA LEU A 327 6.46 -6.45 4.64
C LEU A 327 5.52 -7.32 5.51
N PRO A 328 4.19 -7.26 5.33
CA PRO A 328 3.27 -8.04 6.14
C PRO A 328 3.27 -9.52 5.73
N LEU A 329 3.11 -10.42 6.71
CA LEU A 329 3.12 -11.86 6.50
C LEU A 329 2.15 -12.37 5.42
N PRO A 330 0.92 -11.83 5.27
CA PRO A 330 0.02 -12.21 4.18
C PRO A 330 0.59 -11.96 2.79
N LEU A 331 1.38 -10.89 2.60
CA LEU A 331 2.04 -10.62 1.31
C LEU A 331 3.18 -11.59 1.04
N VAL A 332 3.92 -12.00 2.07
CA VAL A 332 4.92 -13.08 1.95
C VAL A 332 4.24 -14.37 1.51
N ALA A 333 3.13 -14.76 2.14
CA ALA A 333 2.38 -15.96 1.77
C ALA A 333 1.85 -15.88 0.32
N SER A 334 1.32 -14.73 -0.09
CA SER A 334 0.82 -14.53 -1.46
C SER A 334 1.94 -14.61 -2.52
N SER A 335 3.14 -14.14 -2.22
CA SER A 335 4.30 -14.26 -3.13
C SER A 335 4.72 -15.72 -3.32
N PHE A 336 4.69 -16.55 -2.28
CA PHE A 336 4.92 -17.99 -2.39
C PHE A 336 3.81 -18.68 -3.20
N ALA A 337 2.55 -18.34 -2.97
CA ALA A 337 1.43 -18.86 -3.74
C ALA A 337 1.55 -18.51 -5.24
N LEU A 338 1.92 -17.26 -5.54
CA LEU A 338 2.15 -16.80 -6.91
C LEU A 338 3.28 -17.59 -7.58
N THR A 339 4.40 -17.81 -6.90
CA THR A 339 5.53 -18.56 -7.46
C THR A 339 5.21 -20.04 -7.66
N LEU A 340 4.37 -20.64 -6.83
CA LEU A 340 3.87 -22.01 -7.06
C LEU A 340 2.96 -22.06 -8.30
N LEU A 341 2.11 -21.07 -8.52
CA LEU A 341 1.32 -20.94 -9.74
C LEU A 341 2.22 -20.83 -10.98
N ILE A 342 3.29 -20.04 -10.90
CA ILE A 342 4.31 -19.91 -11.94
C ILE A 342 4.95 -21.27 -12.25
N ALA A 343 5.32 -22.04 -11.22
CA ALA A 343 5.90 -23.37 -11.39
C ALA A 343 4.98 -24.32 -12.16
N LEU A 344 3.68 -24.27 -11.91
CA LEU A 344 2.66 -25.04 -12.62
C LEU A 344 2.49 -24.58 -14.07
N LEU A 345 2.38 -23.28 -14.31
CA LEU A 345 2.20 -22.73 -15.66
C LEU A 345 3.41 -22.98 -16.55
N ALA A 346 4.61 -22.84 -15.98
CA ALA A 346 5.87 -23.07 -16.71
C ALA A 346 6.04 -24.52 -17.20
N LEU A 347 5.33 -25.47 -16.58
CA LEU A 347 5.38 -26.87 -16.96
C LEU A 347 4.56 -27.20 -18.22
N ALA A 348 3.64 -26.33 -18.64
CA ALA A 348 2.72 -26.61 -19.74
C ALA A 348 3.44 -26.96 -21.05
N TRP A 349 4.45 -26.19 -21.41
CA TRP A 349 5.21 -26.44 -22.64
C TRP A 349 6.13 -27.65 -22.55
N PRO A 350 6.98 -27.84 -21.51
CA PRO A 350 7.75 -29.06 -21.32
C PRO A 350 6.88 -30.33 -21.30
N ALA A 351 5.69 -30.28 -20.71
CA ALA A 351 4.74 -31.39 -20.73
C ALA A 351 4.33 -31.77 -22.16
N ALA A 352 3.96 -30.74 -22.97
CA ALA A 352 3.60 -30.99 -24.37
C ALA A 352 4.75 -31.60 -25.18
N VAL A 353 5.98 -31.20 -24.92
CA VAL A 353 7.18 -31.78 -25.55
C VAL A 353 7.36 -33.24 -25.14
N LEU A 354 7.26 -33.54 -23.84
CA LEU A 354 7.40 -34.92 -23.32
C LEU A 354 6.34 -35.88 -23.86
N TRP A 355 5.08 -35.46 -24.00
CA TRP A 355 4.01 -36.32 -24.54
C TRP A 355 4.17 -36.65 -26.03
N ARG A 356 4.90 -35.81 -26.79
CA ARG A 356 5.21 -36.01 -28.19
C ARG A 356 6.52 -36.76 -28.43
N MET A 357 7.30 -37.01 -27.38
CA MET A 357 8.60 -37.66 -27.46
C MET A 357 8.45 -39.17 -27.71
N GLN A 358 9.02 -39.64 -28.80
CA GLN A 358 9.09 -41.08 -29.09
C GLN A 358 10.36 -41.68 -28.47
N PRO A 359 10.29 -42.72 -27.61
CA PRO A 359 11.46 -43.25 -26.90
C PRO A 359 12.57 -43.76 -27.85
N LEU A 360 12.19 -44.33 -28.99
CA LEU A 360 13.13 -44.80 -30.01
C LEU A 360 13.88 -43.68 -30.72
N ALA A 361 13.25 -42.52 -30.93
CA ALA A 361 13.88 -41.34 -31.52
C ALA A 361 14.84 -40.69 -30.53
N ALA A 362 14.49 -40.65 -29.23
CA ALA A 362 15.32 -40.11 -28.17
C ALA A 362 16.65 -40.87 -27.96
N LEU A 363 16.69 -42.19 -28.28
CA LEU A 363 17.89 -43.01 -28.18
C LEU A 363 18.84 -42.86 -29.40
N ARG A 364 18.37 -42.28 -30.53
CA ARG A 364 19.15 -42.03 -31.74
C ARG A 364 19.76 -40.63 -31.82
N HIS A 365 19.45 -39.73 -30.86
CA HIS A 365 20.09 -38.43 -30.77
C HIS A 365 21.52 -38.60 -30.21
N GLU A 366 22.52 -38.40 -31.06
CA GLU A 366 23.90 -38.18 -30.71
C GLU A 366 24.12 -36.73 -30.30
#